data_dda2e9cac9f71ea68aea13c028bef123
#
_entry.id   dda2e9cac9f71ea68aea13c028bef123
#
_cell.length_a   1.000
_cell.length_b   1.000
_cell.length_c   1.000
_cell.angle_alpha   90.00
_cell.angle_beta   90.00
_cell.angle_gamma   90.00
#
_symmetry.space_group_name_H-M   'P 1'
#
loop_
_entity.id
_entity.type
_entity.pdbx_description
1 polymer ?
#
loop_
_entity_poly.entity_id
_entity_poly.type
_entity_poly.pdbx_seq_one_letter_code
_entity_poly.pdbx_strand_id
1 'polypeptide(L)'
;IKNKTSRTQFLSLLILGLIYPLNIIHELGHALICSIYGQKYELVLSIFERSNVTCAGNEINRTIYGIAGGAAVMIFMIGLLLIPQIRKNIGARISIVSIIFVSFINAILEGLLFNFYNQNLFISETFLLLVLLSVFSIQWIISVRK
;
A
#
# COMPACT_ATOMS: atom_id res chain seq x y z
N ILE A 1 -10.62 17.93 25.48
CA ILE A 1 -9.61 16.84 25.36
C ILE A 1 -10.24 15.59 24.73
N LYS A 2 -11.41 15.10 25.23
CA LYS A 2 -12.10 13.90 24.69
C LYS A 2 -12.38 13.97 23.16
N ASN A 3 -12.84 15.13 22.66
CA ASN A 3 -13.17 15.29 21.24
C ASN A 3 -11.95 15.19 20.29
N LYS A 4 -10.79 15.64 20.74
CA LYS A 4 -9.57 15.63 19.92
C LYS A 4 -9.03 14.20 19.76
N THR A 5 -9.05 13.41 20.83
CA THR A 5 -8.61 12.00 20.78
C THR A 5 -9.52 11.15 19.91
N SER A 6 -10.85 11.31 20.04
CA SER A 6 -11.84 10.61 19.24
C SER A 6 -11.68 10.89 17.72
N ARG A 7 -11.48 12.18 17.36
CA ARG A 7 -11.25 12.57 15.97
C ARG A 7 -9.96 11.97 15.40
N THR A 8 -8.89 11.90 16.20
CA THR A 8 -7.62 11.30 15.80
C THR A 8 -7.76 9.81 15.56
N GLN A 9 -8.45 9.10 16.46
CA GLN A 9 -8.72 7.67 16.31
C GLN A 9 -9.59 7.39 15.09
N PHE A 10 -10.65 8.17 14.88
CA PHE A 10 -11.52 8.03 13.71
C PHE A 10 -10.76 8.19 12.40
N LEU A 11 -9.90 9.22 12.27
CA LEU A 11 -9.10 9.43 11.07
C LEU A 11 -8.06 8.33 10.86
N SER A 12 -7.49 7.78 11.93
CA SER A 12 -6.59 6.62 11.82
C SER A 12 -7.31 5.40 11.25
N LEU A 13 -8.49 5.09 11.79
CA LEU A 13 -9.29 3.96 11.32
C LEU A 13 -9.79 4.17 9.88
N LEU A 14 -10.18 5.40 9.53
CA LEU A 14 -10.58 5.73 8.17
C LEU A 14 -9.43 5.47 7.18
N ILE A 15 -8.23 5.95 7.48
CA ILE A 15 -7.07 5.75 6.60
C ILE A 15 -6.67 4.28 6.52
N LEU A 16 -6.71 3.55 7.63
CA LEU A 16 -6.48 2.10 7.60
C LEU A 16 -7.54 1.36 6.79
N GLY A 17 -8.80 1.81 6.82
CA GLY A 17 -9.87 1.28 5.98
C GLY A 17 -9.67 1.52 4.49
N LEU A 18 -8.82 2.47 4.09
CA LEU A 18 -8.47 2.69 2.68
C LEU A 18 -7.51 1.64 2.11
N ILE A 19 -7.00 0.70 2.90
CA ILE A 19 -6.07 -0.34 2.42
C ILE A 19 -6.67 -1.12 1.26
N TYR A 20 -7.95 -1.44 1.32
CA TYR A 20 -8.64 -2.15 0.24
C TYR A 20 -8.72 -1.33 -1.07
N PRO A 21 -9.20 -0.08 -1.05
CA PRO A 21 -9.14 0.80 -2.24
C PRO A 21 -7.73 1.08 -2.75
N LEU A 22 -6.70 1.02 -1.89
CA LEU A 22 -5.31 1.18 -2.30
C LEU A 22 -4.81 0.07 -3.23
N ASN A 23 -5.48 -1.08 -3.24
CA ASN A 23 -5.20 -2.13 -4.21
C ASN A 23 -5.42 -1.65 -5.66
N ILE A 24 -6.38 -0.75 -5.88
CA ILE A 24 -6.58 -0.11 -7.20
C ILE A 24 -5.32 0.67 -7.62
N ILE A 25 -4.74 1.45 -6.71
CA ILE A 25 -3.53 2.24 -6.99
C ILE A 25 -2.34 1.31 -7.24
N HIS A 26 -2.25 0.22 -6.49
CA HIS A 26 -1.25 -0.82 -6.68
C HIS A 26 -1.32 -1.41 -8.10
N GLU A 27 -2.50 -1.84 -8.55
CA GLU A 27 -2.70 -2.40 -9.89
C GLU A 27 -2.46 -1.36 -11.00
N LEU A 28 -2.80 -0.10 -10.77
CA LEU A 28 -2.47 0.98 -11.70
C LEU A 28 -0.95 1.16 -11.87
N GLY A 29 -0.16 0.91 -10.82
CA GLY A 29 1.29 0.85 -10.89
C GLY A 29 1.78 -0.22 -11.89
N HIS A 30 1.22 -1.42 -11.82
CA HIS A 30 1.51 -2.50 -12.77
C HIS A 30 1.07 -2.14 -14.20
N ALA A 31 -0.15 -1.59 -14.36
CA ALA A 31 -0.67 -1.17 -15.66
C ALA A 31 0.21 -0.10 -16.32
N LEU A 32 0.76 0.81 -15.53
CA LEU A 32 1.70 1.83 -16.02
C LEU A 32 2.96 1.20 -16.61
N ILE A 33 3.53 0.18 -15.95
CA ILE A 33 4.69 -0.53 -16.47
C ILE A 33 4.35 -1.26 -17.77
N CYS A 34 3.19 -1.96 -17.86
CA CYS A 34 2.75 -2.57 -19.10
C CYS A 34 2.71 -1.54 -20.25
N SER A 35 2.15 -0.35 -19.98
CA SER A 35 2.06 0.75 -20.95
C SER A 35 3.45 1.27 -21.38
N ILE A 36 4.37 1.44 -20.45
CA ILE A 36 5.74 1.90 -20.73
C ILE A 36 6.48 0.91 -21.64
N TYR A 37 6.26 -0.39 -21.43
CA TYR A 37 6.82 -1.45 -22.31
C TYR A 37 6.02 -1.65 -23.60
N GLY A 38 5.00 -0.84 -23.89
CA GLY A 38 4.17 -0.96 -25.09
C GLY A 38 3.33 -2.22 -25.15
N GLN A 39 3.13 -2.87 -24.02
CA GLN A 39 2.35 -4.11 -23.92
C GLN A 39 0.87 -3.82 -23.77
N LYS A 40 0.02 -4.61 -24.43
CA LYS A 40 -1.41 -4.62 -24.12
C LYS A 40 -1.63 -5.19 -22.72
N TYR A 41 -2.58 -4.67 -21.99
CA TYR A 41 -2.92 -5.19 -20.67
C TYR A 41 -4.43 -5.23 -20.47
N GLU A 42 -4.85 -6.15 -19.65
CA GLU A 42 -6.20 -6.25 -19.13
C GLU A 42 -6.18 -5.79 -17.67
N LEU A 43 -7.06 -4.85 -17.33
CA LEU A 43 -7.15 -4.25 -16.00
C LEU A 43 -8.54 -4.52 -15.45
N VAL A 44 -8.63 -5.29 -14.38
CA VAL A 44 -9.86 -5.53 -13.64
C VAL A 44 -9.76 -4.78 -12.31
N LEU A 45 -10.56 -3.73 -12.14
CA LEU A 45 -10.61 -2.94 -10.91
C LEU A 45 -11.85 -3.30 -10.10
N SER A 46 -11.66 -3.58 -8.82
CA SER A 46 -12.72 -3.79 -7.86
C SER A 46 -12.38 -3.14 -6.52
N ILE A 47 -13.40 -2.59 -5.85
CA ILE A 47 -13.26 -2.01 -4.51
C ILE A 47 -13.38 -3.11 -3.44
N PHE A 48 -14.16 -4.15 -3.71
CA PHE A 48 -14.50 -5.20 -2.75
C PHE A 48 -13.83 -6.54 -3.04
N GLU A 49 -13.38 -6.73 -4.27
CA GLU A 49 -12.67 -7.92 -4.71
C GLU A 49 -11.22 -7.57 -5.03
N ARG A 50 -10.40 -8.57 -5.30
CA ARG A 50 -9.04 -8.35 -5.70
C ARG A 50 -9.00 -7.73 -7.10
N SER A 51 -8.46 -6.53 -7.21
CA SER A 51 -8.07 -5.95 -8.50
C SER A 51 -6.90 -6.76 -9.08
N ASN A 52 -6.77 -6.80 -10.39
CA ASN A 52 -5.70 -7.53 -11.06
C ASN A 52 -5.34 -6.87 -12.39
N VAL A 53 -4.06 -6.93 -12.74
CA VAL A 53 -3.52 -6.52 -14.04
C VAL A 53 -2.79 -7.69 -14.68
N THR A 54 -3.12 -7.97 -15.93
CA THR A 54 -2.42 -8.97 -16.73
C THR A 54 -1.85 -8.31 -17.98
N CYS A 55 -0.53 -8.32 -18.13
CA CYS A 55 0.14 -7.84 -19.34
C CYS A 55 0.23 -8.98 -20.39
N ALA A 56 -0.02 -8.66 -21.65
CA ALA A 56 -0.09 -9.63 -22.75
C ALA A 56 1.28 -10.02 -23.35
N GLY A 57 2.40 -9.64 -22.74
CA GLY A 57 3.73 -9.89 -23.29
C GLY A 57 4.73 -10.46 -22.29
N ASN A 58 5.73 -11.18 -22.81
CA ASN A 58 6.79 -11.82 -22.00
C ASN A 58 8.05 -10.95 -21.84
N GLU A 59 8.08 -9.75 -22.44
CA GLU A 59 9.28 -8.91 -22.48
C GLU A 59 9.42 -7.94 -21.30
N ILE A 60 8.51 -8.00 -20.32
CA ILE A 60 8.54 -7.10 -19.17
C ILE A 60 9.53 -7.62 -18.15
N ASN A 61 10.39 -6.73 -17.66
CA ASN A 61 11.23 -7.04 -16.51
C ASN A 61 10.36 -7.28 -15.28
N ARG A 62 10.31 -8.53 -14.83
CA ARG A 62 9.45 -8.98 -13.71
C ARG A 62 9.73 -8.23 -12.42
N THR A 63 11.00 -7.91 -12.16
CA THR A 63 11.39 -7.15 -10.96
C THR A 63 10.81 -5.75 -10.99
N ILE A 64 10.94 -5.04 -12.12
CA ILE A 64 10.38 -3.69 -12.27
C ILE A 64 8.85 -3.73 -12.18
N TYR A 65 8.23 -4.70 -12.82
CA TYR A 65 6.79 -4.91 -12.75
C TYR A 65 6.34 -5.13 -11.31
N GLY A 66 6.95 -6.06 -10.57
CA GLY A 66 6.57 -6.37 -9.19
C GLY A 66 6.79 -5.20 -8.22
N ILE A 67 7.86 -4.41 -8.41
CA ILE A 67 8.09 -3.22 -7.58
C ILE A 67 7.04 -2.13 -7.83
N ALA A 68 6.51 -2.03 -9.04
CA ALA A 68 5.69 -0.90 -9.48
C ALA A 68 4.39 -0.74 -8.68
N GLY A 69 3.73 -1.84 -8.32
CA GLY A 69 2.51 -1.81 -7.51
C GLY A 69 2.74 -1.16 -6.15
N GLY A 70 3.68 -1.68 -5.38
CA GLY A 70 4.03 -1.11 -4.07
C GLY A 70 4.57 0.31 -4.16
N ALA A 71 5.38 0.63 -5.19
CA ALA A 71 5.89 1.98 -5.43
C ALA A 71 4.77 2.98 -5.71
N ALA A 72 3.76 2.62 -6.50
CA ALA A 72 2.61 3.48 -6.78
C ALA A 72 1.85 3.86 -5.49
N VAL A 73 1.61 2.87 -4.61
CA VAL A 73 0.97 3.12 -3.31
C VAL A 73 1.84 4.02 -2.44
N MET A 74 3.15 3.79 -2.38
CA MET A 74 4.07 4.64 -1.61
C MET A 74 4.04 6.09 -2.10
N ILE A 75 4.13 6.33 -3.41
CA ILE A 75 4.11 7.67 -4.00
C ILE A 75 2.78 8.38 -3.67
N PHE A 76 1.65 7.68 -3.81
CA PHE A 76 0.35 8.21 -3.46
C PHE A 76 0.27 8.61 -1.98
N MET A 77 0.72 7.74 -1.07
CA MET A 77 0.71 8.00 0.37
C MET A 77 1.66 9.14 0.77
N ILE A 78 2.83 9.24 0.15
CA ILE A 78 3.72 10.39 0.34
C ILE A 78 3.04 11.67 -0.12
N GLY A 79 2.33 11.65 -1.25
CA GLY A 79 1.52 12.76 -1.73
C GLY A 79 0.49 13.23 -0.71
N LEU A 80 -0.19 12.31 -0.02
CA LEU A 80 -1.13 12.65 1.04
C LEU A 80 -0.45 13.34 2.24
N LEU A 81 0.81 13.01 2.57
CA LEU A 81 1.56 13.69 3.63
C LEU A 81 1.93 15.13 3.28
N LEU A 82 1.88 15.52 2.00
CA LEU A 82 2.08 16.92 1.61
C LEU A 82 0.89 17.81 1.98
N ILE A 83 -0.28 17.22 2.24
CA ILE A 83 -1.48 17.94 2.66
C ILE A 83 -1.32 18.36 4.13
N PRO A 84 -1.28 19.67 4.45
CA PRO A 84 -0.98 20.15 5.81
C PRO A 84 -1.96 19.64 6.88
N GLN A 85 -3.25 19.49 6.54
CA GLN A 85 -4.29 18.99 7.43
C GLN A 85 -4.03 17.53 7.86
N ILE A 86 -3.59 16.70 6.91
CA ILE A 86 -3.24 15.30 7.14
C ILE A 86 -1.96 15.21 7.98
N ARG A 87 -0.92 15.93 7.57
CA ARG A 87 0.38 15.93 8.25
C ARG A 87 0.30 16.39 9.71
N LYS A 88 -0.58 17.35 10.04
CA LYS A 88 -0.78 17.85 11.41
C LYS A 88 -1.55 16.86 12.29
N ASN A 89 -2.30 15.92 11.71
CA ASN A 89 -3.03 14.92 12.46
C ASN A 89 -2.14 13.72 12.76
N ILE A 90 -1.85 13.49 14.04
CA ILE A 90 -0.92 12.43 14.47
C ILE A 90 -1.40 11.03 14.05
N GLY A 91 -2.70 10.75 14.16
CA GLY A 91 -3.26 9.46 13.79
C GLY A 91 -3.19 9.20 12.28
N ALA A 92 -3.55 10.21 11.47
CA ALA A 92 -3.43 10.12 10.01
C ALA A 92 -1.98 9.89 9.59
N ARG A 93 -1.04 10.64 10.17
CA ARG A 93 0.39 10.50 9.88
C ARG A 93 0.92 9.10 10.24
N ILE A 94 0.57 8.56 11.40
CA ILE A 94 0.99 7.20 11.81
C ILE A 94 0.45 6.17 10.84
N SER A 95 -0.84 6.23 10.48
CA SER A 95 -1.46 5.30 9.55
C SER A 95 -0.79 5.34 8.17
N ILE A 96 -0.56 6.54 7.62
CA ILE A 96 0.08 6.71 6.32
C ILE A 96 1.52 6.19 6.32
N VAL A 97 2.31 6.51 7.34
CA VAL A 97 3.69 6.02 7.45
C VAL A 97 3.73 4.50 7.57
N SER A 98 2.78 3.91 8.30
CA SER A 98 2.67 2.44 8.40
C SER A 98 2.33 1.81 7.04
N ILE A 99 1.41 2.41 6.27
CA ILE A 99 1.08 1.93 4.92
C ILE A 99 2.27 2.09 3.96
N ILE A 100 3.00 3.21 4.00
CA ILE A 100 4.22 3.41 3.19
C ILE A 100 5.23 2.29 3.48
N PHE A 101 5.46 1.99 4.75
CA PHE A 101 6.42 0.96 5.15
C PHE A 101 6.01 -0.43 4.64
N VAL A 102 4.74 -0.79 4.80
CA VAL A 102 4.21 -2.08 4.30
C VAL A 102 4.26 -2.14 2.78
N SER A 103 3.92 -1.06 2.08
CA SER A 103 3.99 -1.00 0.61
C SER A 103 5.43 -1.15 0.11
N PHE A 104 6.42 -0.64 0.85
CA PHE A 104 7.82 -0.87 0.56
C PHE A 104 8.21 -2.35 0.68
N ILE A 105 7.77 -3.02 1.76
CA ILE A 105 8.01 -4.47 1.93
C ILE A 105 7.31 -5.25 0.82
N ASN A 106 6.05 -4.89 0.48
CA ASN A 106 5.31 -5.53 -0.60
C ASN A 106 6.04 -5.40 -1.94
N ALA A 107 6.57 -4.21 -2.27
CA ALA A 107 7.35 -3.99 -3.48
C ALA A 107 8.60 -4.91 -3.54
N ILE A 108 9.27 -5.14 -2.40
CA ILE A 108 10.40 -6.07 -2.32
C ILE A 108 9.94 -7.52 -2.54
N LEU A 109 8.86 -7.93 -1.88
CA LEU A 109 8.33 -9.30 -2.00
C LEU A 109 7.90 -9.61 -3.44
N GLU A 110 7.12 -8.73 -4.07
CA GLU A 110 6.65 -8.93 -5.44
C GLU A 110 7.76 -8.76 -6.47
N GLY A 111 8.69 -7.82 -6.27
CA GLY A 111 9.74 -7.55 -7.23
C GLY A 111 10.94 -8.50 -7.16
N LEU A 112 11.43 -8.79 -5.96
CA LEU A 112 12.64 -9.61 -5.77
C LEU A 112 12.31 -11.07 -5.43
N LEU A 113 11.19 -11.34 -4.75
CA LEU A 113 10.77 -12.66 -4.31
C LEU A 113 9.51 -13.14 -5.03
N PHE A 114 9.35 -12.76 -6.29
CA PHE A 114 8.14 -12.98 -7.10
C PHE A 114 7.64 -14.44 -7.06
N ASN A 115 8.54 -15.41 -7.21
CA ASN A 115 8.15 -16.83 -7.20
C ASN A 115 7.62 -17.25 -5.83
N PHE A 116 8.27 -16.79 -4.75
CA PHE A 116 7.82 -17.05 -3.38
C PHE A 116 6.48 -16.38 -3.11
N TYR A 117 6.34 -15.12 -3.50
CA TYR A 117 5.12 -14.34 -3.29
C TYR A 117 3.92 -15.00 -3.97
N ASN A 118 4.03 -15.36 -5.25
CA ASN A 118 2.93 -15.98 -5.99
C ASN A 118 2.57 -17.39 -5.51
N GLN A 119 3.56 -18.19 -5.12
CA GLN A 119 3.29 -19.53 -4.59
C GLN A 119 2.68 -19.54 -3.20
N ASN A 120 2.94 -18.48 -2.42
CA ASN A 120 2.54 -18.37 -1.02
C ASN A 120 1.73 -17.08 -0.76
N LEU A 121 0.82 -16.73 -1.65
CA LEU A 121 0.09 -15.47 -1.64
C LEU A 121 -0.60 -15.20 -0.29
N PHE A 122 -1.35 -16.18 0.22
CA PHE A 122 -2.05 -16.05 1.50
C PHE A 122 -1.09 -15.78 2.67
N ILE A 123 0.06 -16.47 2.69
CA ILE A 123 1.09 -16.28 3.71
C ILE A 123 1.70 -14.88 3.60
N SER A 124 1.99 -14.44 2.37
CA SER A 124 2.57 -13.12 2.10
C SER A 124 1.62 -11.99 2.50
N GLU A 125 0.35 -12.08 2.16
CA GLU A 125 -0.68 -11.10 2.55
C GLU A 125 -0.89 -11.06 4.07
N THR A 126 -0.93 -12.22 4.72
CA THR A 126 -1.04 -12.32 6.18
C THR A 126 0.17 -11.71 6.87
N PHE A 127 1.38 -11.97 6.37
CA PHE A 127 2.62 -11.37 6.86
C PHE A 127 2.59 -9.84 6.73
N LEU A 128 2.19 -9.30 5.58
CA LEU A 128 2.09 -7.85 5.36
C LEU A 128 1.08 -7.21 6.32
N LEU A 129 -0.05 -7.86 6.58
CA LEU A 129 -1.03 -7.39 7.55
C LEU A 129 -0.46 -7.35 8.98
N LEU A 130 0.25 -8.40 9.39
CA LEU A 130 0.90 -8.45 10.71
C LEU A 130 1.97 -7.37 10.85
N VAL A 131 2.77 -7.13 9.81
CA VAL A 131 3.75 -6.03 9.78
C VAL A 131 3.04 -4.68 9.91
N LEU A 132 1.97 -4.45 9.17
CA LEU A 132 1.18 -3.22 9.25
C LEU A 132 0.70 -2.95 10.68
N LEU A 133 0.04 -3.93 11.29
CA LEU A 133 -0.49 -3.82 12.64
C LEU A 133 0.62 -3.58 13.67
N SER A 134 1.75 -4.25 13.52
CA SER A 134 2.91 -4.09 14.40
C SER A 134 3.51 -2.69 14.31
N VAL A 135 3.79 -2.22 13.09
CA VAL A 135 4.37 -0.88 12.86
C VAL A 135 3.42 0.20 13.34
N PHE A 136 2.11 0.08 13.04
CA PHE A 136 1.09 1.00 13.52
C PHE A 136 1.04 1.04 15.05
N SER A 137 1.00 -0.11 15.72
CA SER A 137 0.93 -0.21 17.16
C SER A 137 2.15 0.40 17.85
N ILE A 138 3.36 0.11 17.35
CA ILE A 138 4.60 0.68 17.88
C ILE A 138 4.58 2.21 17.77
N GLN A 139 4.25 2.75 16.61
CA GLN A 139 4.21 4.20 16.39
C GLN A 139 3.14 4.87 17.26
N TRP A 140 1.98 4.21 17.42
CA TRP A 140 0.91 4.70 18.29
C TRP A 140 1.37 4.79 19.75
N ILE A 141 1.97 3.71 20.29
CA ILE A 141 2.48 3.69 21.68
C ILE A 141 3.52 4.79 21.90
N ILE A 142 4.47 4.97 20.98
CA ILE A 142 5.49 6.02 21.06
C ILE A 142 4.85 7.42 21.05
N SER A 143 3.79 7.60 20.26
CA SER A 143 3.12 8.91 20.12
C SER A 143 2.24 9.29 21.30
N VAL A 144 1.70 8.30 22.02
CA VAL A 144 0.86 8.54 23.21
C VAL A 144 1.71 8.83 24.45
N ARG A 145 2.96 8.34 24.47
CA ARG A 145 3.89 8.57 25.61
C ARG A 145 4.58 9.94 25.60
N LYS A 146 4.45 10.71 24.52
CA LYS A 146 4.91 12.10 24.39
C LYS A 146 3.77 13.08 24.64
#